data_46d0d59361485633e31987673271a8ba
#
_entry.id   46d0d59361485633e31987673271a8ba
#
_cell.length_a   1.000
_cell.length_b   1.000
_cell.length_c   1.000
_cell.angle_alpha   90.00
_cell.angle_beta   90.00
_cell.angle_gamma   90.00
#
_symmetry.space_group_name_H-M   'P 1'
#
loop_
_entity.id
_entity.type
_entity.pdbx_description
1 polymer ?
#
loop_
_entity_poly.entity_id
_entity_poly.type
_entity_poly.pdbx_seq_one_letter_code
_entity_poly.pdbx_strand_id
1 'polypeptide(L)'
;MRIIRRKGGCRDAQGMLRHTYGKALAALWLLCSVAIPAFSADKGETARRLARQGYVNIRQEDPTIHVSLMYSRADNFCGVVLYDDLKEAFLHPEAMAALKKAQAYLQQLRPDLSLKVYDAARPMSIQQKMWDKVKHTRKAIYVSNPDHGGGMHNYGMAVDITLCTLKGDTLDMGTKIDYMGKAAHIDHEDLLVKEKKISRKARENRQLLRRVMRHGGFMPLRTEWWHFNKCSRATAKRYYKVIP
;
A
#
# COMPACT_ATOMS: atom_id res chain seq x y z
N MET A 1 43.35 31.96 55.23
CA MET A 1 43.76 33.25 55.98
C MET A 1 42.63 34.22 55.85
N ARG A 2 42.02 34.54 57.03
CA ARG A 2 41.17 35.69 57.40
C ARG A 2 39.93 36.00 56.52
N ILE A 3 38.70 35.62 56.93
CA ILE A 3 37.83 36.21 57.98
C ILE A 3 37.74 37.73 57.86
N ILE A 4 36.47 38.25 57.69
CA ILE A 4 35.78 39.26 58.54
C ILE A 4 34.35 39.44 57.93
N ARG A 5 33.37 39.09 58.54
CA ARG A 5 32.20 39.48 59.31
C ARG A 5 31.94 41.00 59.42
N ARG A 6 30.67 41.42 59.27
CA ARG A 6 29.80 42.23 60.18
C ARG A 6 28.50 42.56 59.37
N LYS A 7 27.36 42.19 59.86
CA LYS A 7 26.47 42.51 60.93
C LYS A 7 25.84 43.94 60.85
N GLY A 8 24.53 43.91 60.99
CA GLY A 8 23.68 44.92 61.59
C GLY A 8 22.68 45.47 60.58
N GLY A 9 21.43 45.59 60.85
CA GLY A 9 20.56 45.49 61.99
C GLY A 9 19.28 46.25 61.64
N CYS A 10 18.20 45.69 61.84
CA CYS A 10 17.03 46.00 62.64
C CYS A 10 16.29 47.36 62.46
N ARG A 11 14.98 47.21 62.45
CA ARG A 11 13.84 47.97 63.03
C ARG A 11 12.88 48.55 61.98
N ASP A 12 11.75 48.00 62.00
CA ASP A 12 10.41 48.35 62.49
C ASP A 12 9.84 49.68 62.02
N ALA A 13 8.66 49.62 61.44
CA ALA A 13 7.43 50.17 61.97
C ALA A 13 6.24 50.03 61.00
N GLN A 14 5.30 49.34 61.49
CA GLN A 14 3.85 49.48 61.40
C GLN A 14 3.28 50.64 60.57
N GLY A 15 2.23 50.34 59.83
CA GLY A 15 1.24 51.33 59.48
C GLY A 15 0.27 51.01 58.37
N MET A 16 -0.83 50.41 58.81
CA MET A 16 -2.21 50.69 58.37
C MET A 16 -2.67 50.61 56.88
N LEU A 17 -3.53 49.66 56.71
CA LEU A 17 -4.90 49.69 56.08
C LEU A 17 -5.13 50.44 54.76
N ARG A 18 -5.58 49.76 53.75
CA ARG A 18 -6.96 49.82 53.27
C ARG A 18 -7.06 49.18 51.85
N HIS A 19 -7.97 48.23 51.77
CA HIS A 19 -9.02 48.10 50.76
C HIS A 19 -8.61 48.27 49.28
N THR A 20 -8.76 47.34 48.45
CA THR A 20 -9.98 46.75 47.80
C THR A 20 -9.67 46.22 46.39
N TYR A 21 -10.51 45.36 45.99
CA TYR A 21 -10.78 44.85 44.65
C TYR A 21 -9.87 43.76 44.12
N GLY A 22 -10.30 42.55 44.44
CA GLY A 22 -10.03 41.37 43.64
C GLY A 22 -10.54 41.55 42.24
N LYS A 23 -9.68 41.38 41.28
CA LYS A 23 -10.06 41.05 39.91
C LYS A 23 -9.66 39.62 39.69
N ALA A 24 -10.68 38.75 39.80
CA ALA A 24 -10.57 37.36 39.31
C ALA A 24 -10.35 37.41 37.82
N LEU A 25 -9.16 37.08 37.37
CA LEU A 25 -8.87 36.75 35.99
C LEU A 25 -9.42 35.34 35.73
N ALA A 26 -10.65 35.26 35.28
CA ALA A 26 -11.19 34.05 34.69
C ALA A 26 -10.42 33.80 33.40
N ALA A 27 -9.48 32.88 33.43
CA ALA A 27 -8.83 32.36 32.25
C ALA A 27 -9.86 31.53 31.48
N LEU A 28 -10.46 32.14 30.46
CA LEU A 28 -11.33 31.49 29.50
C LEU A 28 -10.46 30.56 28.62
N TRP A 29 -10.38 29.27 28.96
CA TRP A 29 -9.83 28.24 28.09
C TRP A 29 -10.80 28.05 26.93
N LEU A 30 -10.51 28.73 25.82
CA LEU A 30 -11.17 28.42 24.55
C LEU A 30 -10.64 27.04 24.10
N LEU A 31 -11.41 25.99 24.42
CA LEU A 31 -11.25 24.68 23.80
C LEU A 31 -11.57 24.84 22.30
N CYS A 32 -10.54 25.13 21.51
CA CYS A 32 -10.61 25.01 20.07
C CYS A 32 -10.70 23.51 19.78
N SER A 33 -11.92 22.96 19.79
CA SER A 33 -12.18 21.64 19.24
C SER A 33 -11.94 21.72 17.73
N VAL A 34 -10.72 21.38 17.32
CA VAL A 34 -10.41 21.08 15.93
C VAL A 34 -11.24 19.86 15.60
N ALA A 35 -12.40 20.06 15.01
CA ALA A 35 -13.16 19.01 14.38
C ALA A 35 -12.30 18.45 13.25
N ILE A 36 -11.56 17.37 13.53
CA ILE A 36 -10.95 16.55 12.49
C ILE A 36 -12.16 16.04 11.68
N PRO A 37 -12.28 16.40 10.40
CA PRO A 37 -13.34 15.80 9.59
C PRO A 37 -13.08 14.30 9.57
N ALA A 38 -13.91 13.55 10.26
CA ALA A 38 -14.00 12.11 10.11
C ALA A 38 -14.43 11.86 8.66
N PHE A 39 -13.46 11.65 7.78
CA PHE A 39 -13.71 11.12 6.44
C PHE A 39 -14.05 9.63 6.62
N SER A 40 -15.21 9.38 7.20
CA SER A 40 -15.87 8.08 7.20
C SER A 40 -16.52 7.91 5.83
N ALA A 41 -15.71 7.71 4.79
CA ALA A 41 -16.21 7.00 3.63
C ALA A 41 -16.70 5.64 4.15
N ASP A 42 -17.95 5.31 3.91
CA ASP A 42 -18.53 4.02 4.31
C ASP A 42 -17.66 2.90 3.70
N LYS A 43 -16.81 2.34 4.55
CA LYS A 43 -15.91 1.25 4.13
C LYS A 43 -16.78 0.04 3.86
N GLY A 44 -16.67 -0.51 2.65
CA GLY A 44 -17.39 -1.73 2.28
C GLY A 44 -17.17 -2.86 3.29
N GLU A 45 -18.09 -3.80 3.38
CA GLU A 45 -18.02 -4.92 4.33
C GLU A 45 -16.72 -5.75 4.12
N THR A 46 -16.30 -5.94 2.86
CA THR A 46 -15.05 -6.64 2.55
C THR A 46 -13.83 -5.91 3.14
N ALA A 47 -13.76 -4.58 3.06
CA ALA A 47 -12.67 -3.80 3.65
C ALA A 47 -12.67 -3.92 5.18
N ARG A 48 -13.84 -3.83 5.83
CA ARG A 48 -13.96 -4.04 7.29
C ARG A 48 -13.53 -5.43 7.70
N ARG A 49 -13.90 -6.47 6.94
CA ARG A 49 -13.52 -7.87 7.19
C ARG A 49 -12.01 -8.06 7.08
N LEU A 50 -11.38 -7.54 6.03
CA LEU A 50 -9.92 -7.61 5.86
C LEU A 50 -9.20 -6.93 7.03
N ALA A 51 -9.63 -5.73 7.44
CA ALA A 51 -9.04 -5.02 8.58
C ALA A 51 -9.19 -5.83 9.89
N ARG A 52 -10.36 -6.42 10.17
CA ARG A 52 -10.56 -7.29 11.35
C ARG A 52 -9.68 -8.55 11.31
N GLN A 53 -9.31 -9.03 10.14
CA GLN A 53 -8.40 -10.16 9.96
C GLN A 53 -6.92 -9.77 10.05
N GLY A 54 -6.60 -8.49 10.32
CA GLY A 54 -5.25 -8.00 10.49
C GLY A 54 -4.54 -7.59 9.18
N TYR A 55 -5.25 -7.53 8.06
CA TYR A 55 -4.71 -6.94 6.84
C TYR A 55 -4.69 -5.42 6.95
N VAL A 56 -3.64 -4.80 6.45
CA VAL A 56 -3.43 -3.35 6.54
C VAL A 56 -3.70 -2.67 5.20
N ASN A 57 -4.29 -1.48 5.27
CA ASN A 57 -4.60 -0.68 4.08
C ASN A 57 -3.34 0.00 3.55
N ILE A 58 -3.02 -0.21 2.27
CA ILE A 58 -1.80 0.28 1.64
C ILE A 58 -1.67 1.79 1.73
N ARG A 59 -2.74 2.54 1.44
CA ARG A 59 -2.69 4.01 1.46
C ARG A 59 -2.68 4.62 2.86
N GLN A 60 -3.18 3.91 3.85
CA GLN A 60 -3.08 4.34 5.26
C GLN A 60 -1.65 4.13 5.78
N GLU A 61 -0.98 3.05 5.35
CA GLU A 61 0.38 2.72 5.72
C GLU A 61 1.44 3.55 4.98
N ASP A 62 1.19 3.86 3.70
CA ASP A 62 2.06 4.70 2.88
C ASP A 62 1.20 5.46 1.84
N PRO A 63 0.85 6.73 2.11
CA PRO A 63 0.02 7.54 1.22
C PRO A 63 0.71 7.90 -0.11
N THR A 64 2.03 7.71 -0.22
CA THR A 64 2.78 7.96 -1.45
C THR A 64 2.57 6.87 -2.50
N ILE A 65 2.10 5.68 -2.10
CA ILE A 65 1.78 4.58 -3.01
C ILE A 65 0.39 4.80 -3.59
N HIS A 66 0.29 4.86 -4.91
CA HIS A 66 -0.98 4.96 -5.60
C HIS A 66 -1.73 3.62 -5.60
N VAL A 67 -3.06 3.68 -5.55
CA VAL A 67 -3.94 2.50 -5.64
C VAL A 67 -5.03 2.76 -6.68
N SER A 68 -5.25 1.79 -7.57
CA SER A 68 -6.30 1.82 -8.58
C SER A 68 -6.77 0.40 -8.86
N LEU A 69 -7.58 -0.16 -7.95
CA LEU A 69 -8.04 -1.56 -8.04
C LEU A 69 -8.72 -1.82 -9.38
N MET A 70 -8.12 -2.69 -10.20
CA MET A 70 -8.62 -2.97 -11.55
C MET A 70 -9.90 -3.79 -11.54
N TYR A 71 -10.08 -4.67 -10.57
CA TYR A 71 -11.27 -5.52 -10.47
C TYR A 71 -12.48 -4.81 -9.86
N SER A 72 -12.34 -3.53 -9.46
CA SER A 72 -13.45 -2.64 -9.14
C SER A 72 -14.04 -1.93 -10.38
N ARG A 73 -13.51 -2.23 -11.57
CA ARG A 73 -13.98 -1.75 -12.88
C ARG A 73 -14.17 -2.92 -13.83
N ALA A 74 -14.90 -2.70 -14.92
CA ALA A 74 -15.16 -3.75 -15.92
C ALA A 74 -14.04 -3.90 -16.98
N ASP A 75 -13.04 -2.99 -17.00
CA ASP A 75 -11.93 -3.01 -17.95
C ASP A 75 -10.79 -3.98 -17.58
N ASN A 76 -11.15 -5.11 -16.96
CA ASN A 76 -10.28 -6.22 -16.61
C ASN A 76 -10.53 -7.43 -17.52
N PHE A 77 -9.75 -8.53 -17.38
CA PHE A 77 -9.85 -9.70 -18.25
C PHE A 77 -11.18 -10.45 -18.13
N CYS A 78 -11.93 -10.27 -17.04
CA CYS A 78 -13.25 -10.87 -16.85
C CYS A 78 -14.37 -10.08 -17.53
N GLY A 79 -14.13 -8.82 -17.90
CA GLY A 79 -15.12 -7.93 -18.52
C GLY A 79 -16.26 -7.49 -17.60
N VAL A 80 -16.14 -7.70 -16.29
CA VAL A 80 -17.14 -7.36 -15.27
C VAL A 80 -16.49 -6.81 -14.00
N VAL A 81 -17.25 -6.05 -13.21
CA VAL A 81 -16.85 -5.66 -11.85
C VAL A 81 -16.86 -6.91 -10.96
N LEU A 82 -15.76 -7.15 -10.26
CA LEU A 82 -15.62 -8.26 -9.32
C LEU A 82 -15.55 -7.78 -7.87
N TYR A 83 -14.97 -6.60 -7.63
CA TYR A 83 -14.93 -5.95 -6.32
C TYR A 83 -16.11 -4.99 -6.18
N ASP A 84 -17.25 -5.49 -5.74
CA ASP A 84 -18.47 -4.70 -5.64
C ASP A 84 -18.35 -3.61 -4.55
N ASP A 85 -17.81 -3.97 -3.38
CA ASP A 85 -17.70 -3.12 -2.20
C ASP A 85 -16.24 -2.82 -1.78
N LEU A 86 -15.24 -3.44 -2.43
CA LEU A 86 -13.83 -3.22 -2.11
C LEU A 86 -13.25 -2.12 -3.00
N LYS A 87 -12.98 -0.95 -2.40
CA LYS A 87 -12.40 0.23 -3.06
C LYS A 87 -10.96 0.52 -2.62
N GLU A 88 -10.47 -0.19 -1.60
CA GLU A 88 -9.17 0.00 -0.98
C GLU A 88 -8.33 -1.28 -1.11
N ALA A 89 -7.02 -1.12 -1.29
CA ALA A 89 -6.09 -2.24 -1.37
C ALA A 89 -5.52 -2.58 0.01
N PHE A 90 -5.54 -3.86 0.34
CA PHE A 90 -5.02 -4.40 1.62
C PHE A 90 -3.90 -5.40 1.36
N LEU A 91 -2.98 -5.53 2.32
CA LEU A 91 -1.92 -6.54 2.32
C LEU A 91 -1.77 -7.16 3.71
N HIS A 92 -1.17 -8.35 3.76
CA HIS A 92 -0.63 -8.87 5.00
C HIS A 92 0.46 -7.91 5.52
N PRO A 93 0.59 -7.65 6.84
CA PRO A 93 1.57 -6.69 7.38
C PRO A 93 3.01 -6.91 6.90
N GLU A 94 3.46 -8.17 6.77
CA GLU A 94 4.80 -8.48 6.25
C GLU A 94 4.97 -8.10 4.77
N ALA A 95 3.94 -8.28 3.95
CA ALA A 95 3.97 -7.86 2.56
C ALA A 95 3.94 -6.34 2.45
N MET A 96 3.19 -5.66 3.33
CA MET A 96 3.18 -4.20 3.40
C MET A 96 4.53 -3.62 3.82
N ALA A 97 5.18 -4.18 4.84
CA ALA A 97 6.53 -3.76 5.24
C ALA A 97 7.54 -3.90 4.09
N ALA A 98 7.43 -4.97 3.30
CA ALA A 98 8.24 -5.17 2.10
C ALA A 98 7.92 -4.15 1.00
N LEU A 99 6.64 -3.81 0.82
CA LEU A 99 6.21 -2.82 -0.17
C LEU A 99 6.72 -1.41 0.18
N LYS A 100 6.68 -1.02 1.46
CA LYS A 100 7.28 0.25 1.95
C LYS A 100 8.79 0.33 1.65
N LYS A 101 9.54 -0.77 1.83
CA LYS A 101 10.96 -0.83 1.46
C LYS A 101 11.16 -0.64 -0.04
N ALA A 102 10.31 -1.25 -0.87
CA ALA A 102 10.35 -1.09 -2.31
C ALA A 102 10.07 0.35 -2.72
N GLN A 103 9.03 0.98 -2.17
CA GLN A 103 8.68 2.38 -2.43
C GLN A 103 9.82 3.33 -2.04
N ALA A 104 10.36 3.20 -0.83
CA ALA A 104 11.48 4.02 -0.38
C ALA A 104 12.70 3.89 -1.30
N TYR A 105 13.03 2.68 -1.73
CA TYR A 105 14.13 2.45 -2.66
C TYR A 105 13.86 3.05 -4.05
N LEU A 106 12.61 2.96 -4.55
CA LEU A 106 12.24 3.63 -5.80
C LEU A 106 12.47 5.15 -5.70
N GLN A 107 12.02 5.78 -4.62
CA GLN A 107 12.14 7.22 -4.41
C GLN A 107 13.60 7.67 -4.28
N GLN A 108 14.50 6.83 -3.75
CA GLN A 108 15.95 7.09 -3.75
C GLN A 108 16.54 7.06 -5.18
N LEU A 109 16.09 6.14 -6.03
CA LEU A 109 16.59 6.01 -7.40
C LEU A 109 15.95 7.02 -8.36
N ARG A 110 14.66 7.29 -8.17
CA ARG A 110 13.81 8.08 -9.05
C ARG A 110 12.76 8.83 -8.20
N PRO A 111 13.14 9.99 -7.63
CA PRO A 111 12.24 10.80 -6.79
C PRO A 111 11.00 11.34 -7.54
N ASP A 112 11.03 11.29 -8.86
CA ASP A 112 9.93 11.68 -9.75
C ASP A 112 8.88 10.56 -9.97
N LEU A 113 9.11 9.35 -9.42
CA LEU A 113 8.25 8.18 -9.60
C LEU A 113 7.68 7.65 -8.29
N SER A 114 6.59 6.91 -8.42
CA SER A 114 5.96 6.15 -7.35
C SER A 114 5.49 4.77 -7.85
N LEU A 115 5.16 3.89 -6.90
CA LEU A 115 4.48 2.63 -7.16
C LEU A 115 2.97 2.84 -7.26
N LYS A 116 2.31 2.05 -8.12
CA LYS A 116 0.85 2.03 -8.26
C LYS A 116 0.32 0.60 -8.26
N VAL A 117 -0.48 0.28 -7.26
CA VAL A 117 -1.07 -1.05 -7.03
C VAL A 117 -2.41 -1.16 -7.75
N TYR A 118 -2.60 -2.26 -8.45
CA TYR A 118 -3.84 -2.60 -9.17
C TYR A 118 -4.59 -3.77 -8.57
N ASP A 119 -3.90 -4.66 -7.84
CA ASP A 119 -4.50 -5.71 -7.02
C ASP A 119 -3.58 -6.12 -5.87
N ALA A 120 -4.16 -6.61 -4.77
CA ALA A 120 -3.42 -6.99 -3.57
C ALA A 120 -4.12 -8.17 -2.84
N ALA A 121 -4.63 -7.99 -1.62
CA ALA A 121 -5.42 -9.00 -0.93
C ALA A 121 -6.74 -9.25 -1.68
N ARG A 122 -6.93 -10.49 -2.15
CA ARG A 122 -8.07 -10.91 -2.96
C ARG A 122 -8.83 -12.01 -2.23
N PRO A 123 -10.13 -11.81 -1.91
CA PRO A 123 -10.96 -12.88 -1.35
C PRO A 123 -11.03 -14.11 -2.27
N MET A 124 -11.13 -15.30 -1.68
CA MET A 124 -11.24 -16.55 -2.45
C MET A 124 -12.52 -16.61 -3.28
N SER A 125 -13.60 -16.00 -2.79
CA SER A 125 -14.84 -15.86 -3.55
C SER A 125 -14.65 -15.10 -4.88
N ILE A 126 -13.77 -14.10 -4.91
CA ILE A 126 -13.40 -13.38 -6.13
C ILE A 126 -12.50 -14.24 -7.03
N GLN A 127 -11.54 -14.95 -6.42
CA GLN A 127 -10.69 -15.90 -7.16
C GLN A 127 -11.53 -16.98 -7.87
N GLN A 128 -12.59 -17.47 -7.24
CA GLN A 128 -13.54 -18.41 -7.83
C GLN A 128 -14.23 -17.80 -9.06
N LYS A 129 -14.76 -16.59 -8.94
CA LYS A 129 -15.38 -15.88 -10.07
C LYS A 129 -14.41 -15.74 -11.26
N MET A 130 -13.12 -15.41 -10.98
CA MET A 130 -12.08 -15.32 -12.02
C MET A 130 -11.80 -16.68 -12.67
N TRP A 131 -11.65 -17.73 -11.86
CA TRP A 131 -11.41 -19.08 -12.34
C TRP A 131 -12.54 -19.58 -13.23
N ASP A 132 -13.79 -19.38 -12.83
CA ASP A 132 -14.96 -19.78 -13.62
C ASP A 132 -15.02 -19.13 -15.02
N LYS A 133 -14.43 -17.94 -15.20
CA LYS A 133 -14.32 -17.28 -16.51
C LYS A 133 -13.30 -17.94 -17.44
N VAL A 134 -12.28 -18.62 -16.90
CA VAL A 134 -11.14 -19.09 -17.70
C VAL A 134 -10.90 -20.59 -17.67
N LYS A 135 -11.47 -21.34 -16.70
CA LYS A 135 -11.16 -22.76 -16.44
C LYS A 135 -11.24 -23.69 -17.66
N HIS A 136 -12.07 -23.35 -18.64
CA HIS A 136 -12.23 -24.10 -19.88
C HIS A 136 -11.53 -23.44 -21.08
N THR A 137 -10.61 -22.52 -20.86
CA THR A 137 -9.88 -21.79 -21.90
C THR A 137 -8.37 -21.95 -21.75
N ARG A 138 -7.60 -21.58 -22.78
CA ARG A 138 -6.13 -21.51 -22.71
C ARG A 138 -5.63 -20.48 -21.69
N LYS A 139 -6.50 -19.57 -21.22
CA LYS A 139 -6.18 -18.56 -20.21
C LYS A 139 -6.14 -19.11 -18.79
N ALA A 140 -6.61 -20.33 -18.55
CA ALA A 140 -6.59 -20.98 -17.24
C ALA A 140 -5.17 -21.05 -16.62
N ILE A 141 -4.11 -21.06 -17.43
CA ILE A 141 -2.72 -21.05 -16.94
C ILE A 141 -2.32 -19.76 -16.23
N TYR A 142 -3.04 -18.66 -16.42
CA TYR A 142 -2.78 -17.36 -15.80
C TYR A 142 -3.60 -17.14 -14.51
N VAL A 143 -4.55 -18.01 -14.21
CA VAL A 143 -5.44 -17.83 -13.04
C VAL A 143 -5.30 -19.03 -12.12
N SER A 144 -4.91 -18.78 -10.86
CA SER A 144 -4.75 -19.86 -9.87
C SER A 144 -6.09 -20.55 -9.59
N ASN A 145 -6.10 -21.90 -9.65
CA ASN A 145 -7.27 -22.69 -9.31
C ASN A 145 -7.58 -22.60 -7.81
N PRO A 146 -8.82 -22.20 -7.42
CA PRO A 146 -9.25 -22.14 -6.02
C PRO A 146 -9.18 -23.50 -5.30
N ASP A 147 -9.52 -24.60 -5.97
CA ASP A 147 -9.50 -25.97 -5.40
C ASP A 147 -8.10 -26.38 -4.91
N HIS A 148 -7.07 -25.74 -5.46
CA HIS A 148 -5.68 -25.95 -5.04
C HIS A 148 -5.20 -24.91 -4.02
N GLY A 149 -6.13 -24.17 -3.37
CA GLY A 149 -5.84 -23.14 -2.37
C GLY A 149 -5.50 -21.77 -2.97
N GLY A 150 -5.97 -21.49 -4.18
CA GLY A 150 -5.86 -20.18 -4.83
C GLY A 150 -4.43 -19.75 -5.16
N GLY A 151 -4.24 -18.44 -5.33
CA GLY A 151 -2.96 -17.78 -5.59
C GLY A 151 -2.47 -16.97 -4.38
N MET A 152 -1.33 -16.28 -4.55
CA MET A 152 -0.70 -15.55 -3.45
C MET A 152 -1.49 -14.31 -3.02
N HIS A 153 -2.30 -13.73 -3.89
CA HIS A 153 -3.26 -12.68 -3.54
C HIS A 153 -4.27 -13.14 -2.49
N ASN A 154 -4.66 -14.42 -2.50
CA ASN A 154 -5.63 -14.97 -1.55
C ASN A 154 -5.06 -15.13 -0.13
N TYR A 155 -3.78 -14.85 0.07
CA TYR A 155 -3.11 -14.77 1.37
C TYR A 155 -2.69 -13.34 1.70
N GLY A 156 -2.98 -12.35 0.83
CA GLY A 156 -2.47 -10.98 0.95
C GLY A 156 -0.94 -10.88 0.83
N MET A 157 -0.32 -11.85 0.13
CA MET A 157 1.13 -12.00 -0.02
C MET A 157 1.59 -11.78 -1.47
N ALA A 158 0.78 -11.13 -2.29
CA ALA A 158 1.13 -10.71 -3.65
C ALA A 158 0.56 -9.35 -3.99
N VAL A 159 1.16 -8.69 -4.96
CA VAL A 159 0.67 -7.45 -5.57
C VAL A 159 0.77 -7.51 -7.09
N ASP A 160 -0.25 -6.96 -7.77
CA ASP A 160 -0.17 -6.53 -9.16
C ASP A 160 0.10 -5.03 -9.18
N ILE A 161 1.26 -4.64 -9.73
CA ILE A 161 1.83 -3.32 -9.48
C ILE A 161 2.59 -2.79 -10.70
N THR A 162 2.67 -1.47 -10.83
CA THR A 162 3.44 -0.77 -11.87
C THR A 162 4.17 0.45 -11.32
N LEU A 163 4.96 1.09 -12.18
CA LEU A 163 5.53 2.41 -11.95
C LEU A 163 4.59 3.50 -12.48
N CYS A 164 4.52 4.60 -11.76
CA CYS A 164 3.78 5.79 -12.19
C CYS A 164 4.54 7.07 -11.84
N THR A 165 4.14 8.19 -12.44
CA THR A 165 4.55 9.53 -12.01
C THR A 165 3.97 9.84 -10.62
N LEU A 166 4.44 10.90 -9.97
CA LEU A 166 3.85 11.38 -8.70
C LEU A 166 2.38 11.79 -8.83
N LYS A 167 1.91 12.04 -10.06
CA LYS A 167 0.49 12.33 -10.36
C LYS A 167 -0.34 11.04 -10.55
N GLY A 168 0.30 9.87 -10.58
CA GLY A 168 -0.35 8.58 -10.76
C GLY A 168 -0.50 8.11 -12.21
N ASP A 169 0.10 8.81 -13.19
CA ASP A 169 0.12 8.40 -14.59
C ASP A 169 1.11 7.25 -14.77
N THR A 170 0.67 6.15 -15.34
CA THR A 170 1.49 4.93 -15.50
C THR A 170 2.54 5.09 -16.58
N LEU A 171 3.73 4.53 -16.34
CA LEU A 171 4.77 4.44 -17.36
C LEU A 171 4.42 3.38 -18.42
N ASP A 172 4.99 3.53 -19.62
CA ASP A 172 4.90 2.50 -20.64
C ASP A 172 5.58 1.20 -20.16
N MET A 173 4.80 0.14 -20.06
CA MET A 173 5.26 -1.21 -19.69
C MET A 173 5.12 -2.20 -20.86
N GLY A 174 4.77 -1.72 -22.07
CA GLY A 174 4.65 -2.52 -23.29
C GLY A 174 3.36 -3.31 -23.42
N THR A 175 2.71 -3.66 -22.32
CA THR A 175 1.36 -4.24 -22.29
C THR A 175 0.58 -3.69 -21.12
N LYS A 176 -0.74 -3.78 -21.19
CA LYS A 176 -1.58 -3.56 -19.99
C LYS A 176 -1.33 -4.66 -18.95
N ILE A 177 -1.64 -4.39 -17.70
CA ILE A 177 -1.82 -5.41 -16.66
C ILE A 177 -2.96 -6.34 -17.11
N ASP A 178 -2.94 -7.60 -16.71
CA ASP A 178 -3.86 -8.65 -17.17
C ASP A 178 -3.74 -9.03 -18.66
N TYR A 179 -2.70 -8.61 -19.36
CA TYR A 179 -2.44 -9.09 -20.71
C TYR A 179 -1.98 -10.55 -20.68
N MET A 180 -2.88 -11.48 -20.97
CA MET A 180 -2.63 -12.92 -20.97
C MET A 180 -1.96 -13.39 -22.27
N GLY A 181 -0.66 -13.16 -22.40
CA GLY A 181 0.09 -13.53 -23.59
C GLY A 181 1.60 -13.32 -23.45
N LYS A 182 2.38 -13.86 -24.39
CA LYS A 182 3.86 -13.88 -24.34
C LYS A 182 4.50 -12.51 -24.16
N ALA A 183 3.87 -11.43 -24.64
CA ALA A 183 4.39 -10.08 -24.44
C ALA A 183 4.38 -9.60 -22.98
N ALA A 184 3.66 -10.27 -22.06
CA ALA A 184 3.72 -10.02 -20.62
C ALA A 184 4.88 -10.73 -19.91
N HIS A 185 5.49 -11.74 -20.53
CA HIS A 185 6.56 -12.53 -19.93
C HIS A 185 7.85 -11.72 -19.75
N ILE A 186 8.64 -12.07 -18.73
CA ILE A 186 9.86 -11.34 -18.38
C ILE A 186 11.16 -12.10 -18.75
N ASP A 187 11.04 -13.33 -19.21
CA ASP A 187 12.19 -14.21 -19.52
C ASP A 187 12.83 -13.95 -20.89
N HIS A 188 12.11 -13.29 -21.81
CA HIS A 188 12.58 -13.05 -23.18
C HIS A 188 12.36 -11.60 -23.63
N GLU A 189 12.51 -10.62 -22.74
CA GLU A 189 12.24 -9.20 -23.05
C GLU A 189 13.13 -8.63 -24.15
N ASP A 190 14.37 -9.12 -24.30
CA ASP A 190 15.26 -8.70 -25.40
C ASP A 190 14.71 -9.14 -26.77
N LEU A 191 14.18 -10.34 -26.84
CA LEU A 191 13.51 -10.85 -28.05
C LEU A 191 12.24 -10.06 -28.35
N LEU A 192 11.43 -9.76 -27.32
CA LEU A 192 10.22 -8.93 -27.48
C LEU A 192 10.53 -7.53 -28.01
N VAL A 193 11.67 -6.93 -27.60
CA VAL A 193 12.13 -5.65 -28.15
C VAL A 193 12.58 -5.80 -29.60
N LYS A 194 13.38 -6.85 -29.93
CA LYS A 194 13.84 -7.14 -31.28
C LYS A 194 12.65 -7.34 -32.26
N GLU A 195 11.62 -8.03 -31.78
CA GLU A 195 10.38 -8.28 -32.54
C GLU A 195 9.40 -7.09 -32.51
N LYS A 196 9.76 -5.96 -31.92
CA LYS A 196 8.92 -4.76 -31.77
C LYS A 196 7.59 -5.04 -31.06
N LYS A 197 7.53 -6.05 -30.19
CA LYS A 197 6.36 -6.38 -29.35
C LYS A 197 6.24 -5.45 -28.15
N ILE A 198 7.38 -5.00 -27.62
CA ILE A 198 7.48 -3.96 -26.59
C ILE A 198 8.56 -2.95 -26.97
N SER A 199 8.48 -1.74 -26.44
CA SER A 199 9.52 -0.72 -26.63
C SER A 199 10.76 -1.00 -25.76
N ARG A 200 11.93 -0.45 -26.12
CA ARG A 200 13.10 -0.44 -25.21
C ARG A 200 12.74 0.22 -23.87
N LYS A 201 11.99 1.30 -23.93
CA LYS A 201 11.56 2.03 -22.73
C LYS A 201 10.68 1.19 -21.83
N ALA A 202 9.76 0.42 -22.37
CA ALA A 202 8.94 -0.52 -21.61
C ALA A 202 9.80 -1.57 -20.92
N ARG A 203 10.79 -2.15 -21.62
CA ARG A 203 11.75 -3.10 -21.01
C ARG A 203 12.54 -2.46 -19.87
N GLU A 204 13.10 -1.25 -20.04
CA GLU A 204 13.81 -0.52 -18.99
C GLU A 204 12.92 -0.25 -17.77
N ASN A 205 11.68 0.16 -17.99
CA ASN A 205 10.70 0.38 -16.93
C ASN A 205 10.38 -0.92 -16.17
N ARG A 206 10.19 -2.05 -16.88
CA ARG A 206 10.01 -3.37 -16.25
C ARG A 206 11.23 -3.80 -15.44
N GLN A 207 12.43 -3.56 -15.94
CA GLN A 207 13.67 -3.85 -15.21
C GLN A 207 13.80 -3.01 -13.96
N LEU A 208 13.48 -1.72 -14.01
CA LEU A 208 13.44 -0.84 -12.84
C LEU A 208 12.42 -1.36 -11.80
N LEU A 209 11.19 -1.67 -12.24
CA LEU A 209 10.16 -2.24 -11.36
C LEU A 209 10.65 -3.51 -10.66
N ARG A 210 11.22 -4.46 -11.39
CA ARG A 210 11.76 -5.71 -10.82
C ARG A 210 12.91 -5.45 -9.84
N ARG A 211 13.81 -4.53 -10.15
CA ARG A 211 14.90 -4.13 -9.26
C ARG A 211 14.35 -3.60 -7.94
N VAL A 212 13.38 -2.70 -8.01
CA VAL A 212 12.75 -2.08 -6.85
C VAL A 212 11.99 -3.11 -6.01
N MET A 213 11.18 -3.94 -6.63
CA MET A 213 10.39 -4.95 -5.93
C MET A 213 11.27 -6.04 -5.29
N ARG A 214 12.35 -6.46 -5.94
CA ARG A 214 13.33 -7.38 -5.36
C ARG A 214 14.04 -6.79 -4.16
N HIS A 215 14.37 -5.49 -4.19
CA HIS A 215 14.94 -4.79 -3.03
C HIS A 215 13.98 -4.82 -1.83
N GLY A 216 12.68 -4.68 -2.05
CA GLY A 216 11.65 -4.87 -1.03
C GLY A 216 11.50 -6.32 -0.54
N GLY A 217 12.12 -7.30 -1.23
CA GLY A 217 12.04 -8.72 -0.89
C GLY A 217 10.87 -9.45 -1.55
N PHE A 218 10.37 -8.94 -2.67
CA PHE A 218 9.40 -9.62 -3.53
C PHE A 218 10.07 -10.43 -4.64
N MET A 219 9.38 -11.46 -5.08
CA MET A 219 9.79 -12.34 -6.19
C MET A 219 8.87 -12.11 -7.40
N PRO A 220 9.43 -11.80 -8.58
CA PRO A 220 8.62 -11.62 -9.79
C PRO A 220 8.07 -12.95 -10.30
N LEU A 221 6.92 -12.92 -10.97
CA LEU A 221 6.36 -14.05 -11.70
C LEU A 221 6.84 -14.00 -13.16
N ARG A 222 7.30 -15.14 -13.69
CA ARG A 222 7.89 -15.23 -15.04
C ARG A 222 6.92 -14.83 -16.16
N THR A 223 5.65 -15.15 -16.01
CA THR A 223 4.61 -14.96 -17.04
C THR A 223 3.93 -13.59 -17.00
N GLU A 224 4.20 -12.78 -15.96
CA GLU A 224 3.47 -11.54 -15.69
C GLU A 224 4.41 -10.48 -15.13
N TRP A 225 4.75 -9.45 -15.93
CA TRP A 225 5.70 -8.40 -15.52
C TRP A 225 5.25 -7.58 -14.31
N TRP A 226 3.93 -7.54 -14.03
CA TRP A 226 3.31 -6.78 -12.94
C TRP A 226 3.18 -7.52 -11.62
N HIS A 227 3.22 -8.88 -11.66
CA HIS A 227 2.93 -9.72 -10.50
C HIS A 227 4.17 -10.04 -9.67
N PHE A 228 4.06 -9.80 -8.36
CA PHE A 228 5.14 -10.04 -7.41
C PHE A 228 4.63 -10.73 -6.15
N ASN A 229 5.26 -11.85 -5.80
CA ASN A 229 4.97 -12.64 -4.59
C ASN A 229 5.93 -12.27 -3.46
N LYS A 230 5.42 -12.12 -2.22
CA LYS A 230 6.28 -11.90 -1.04
C LYS A 230 6.94 -13.16 -0.54
N CYS A 231 6.32 -14.33 -0.71
CA CYS A 231 6.86 -15.61 -0.30
C CYS A 231 6.49 -16.72 -1.30
N SER A 232 7.02 -17.94 -1.10
CA SER A 232 6.66 -19.09 -1.90
C SER A 232 5.23 -19.58 -1.57
N ARG A 233 4.61 -20.30 -2.50
CA ARG A 233 3.28 -20.92 -2.27
C ARG A 233 3.31 -21.94 -1.12
N ALA A 234 4.40 -22.69 -0.98
CA ALA A 234 4.57 -23.63 0.15
C ALA A 234 4.59 -22.89 1.49
N THR A 235 5.34 -21.78 1.57
CA THR A 235 5.38 -20.90 2.73
C THR A 235 3.99 -20.32 3.03
N ALA A 236 3.30 -19.82 2.00
CA ALA A 236 1.97 -19.25 2.19
C ALA A 236 0.99 -20.25 2.78
N LYS A 237 0.90 -21.44 2.20
CA LYS A 237 0.01 -22.51 2.71
C LYS A 237 0.33 -22.97 4.13
N ARG A 238 1.59 -22.90 4.53
CA ARG A 238 2.03 -23.35 5.84
C ARG A 238 1.77 -22.33 6.96
N TYR A 239 1.92 -21.05 6.66
CA TYR A 239 2.00 -20.01 7.70
C TYR A 239 0.88 -18.97 7.65
N TYR A 240 0.15 -18.86 6.55
CA TYR A 240 -0.87 -17.82 6.38
C TYR A 240 -2.24 -18.43 6.12
N LYS A 241 -3.28 -17.71 6.52
CA LYS A 241 -4.66 -18.09 6.28
C LYS A 241 -5.14 -17.53 4.94
N VAL A 242 -5.94 -18.32 4.23
CA VAL A 242 -6.64 -17.88 3.04
C VAL A 242 -7.70 -16.85 3.41
N ILE A 243 -7.84 -15.81 2.62
CA ILE A 243 -8.91 -14.82 2.73
C ILE A 243 -10.18 -15.44 2.14
N PRO A 244 -11.26 -15.65 2.94
CA PRO A 244 -12.50 -16.30 2.49
C PRO A 244 -13.29 -15.48 1.48
#